data_344d0a160f77c71514f11c9d3494fe43
#
_entry.id   344d0a160f77c71514f11c9d3494fe43
#
_cell.length_a   1.000
_cell.length_b   1.000
_cell.length_c   1.000
_cell.angle_alpha   90.00
_cell.angle_beta   90.00
_cell.angle_gamma   90.00
#
_symmetry.space_group_name_H-M   'P 1'
#
loop_
_entity.id
_entity.type
_entity.pdbx_description
1 polymer ?
#
loop_
_entity_poly.entity_id
_entity_poly.type
_entity_poly.pdbx_seq_one_letter_code
_entity_poly.pdbx_strand_id
1 'polypeptide(L)'
;MAADKACAVVLRDRGVLDILAFEHPLAGLQLVKGSVEPGESSGAAAVRELMEEAGIQATAKRNLGEWHSTITGHIWAFHECEVAQDLPDSWVHFAEDDGGHDFRFFWHPLMSEPSDRWHHIFKDALSFLRASLA
;
A
#
# COMPACT_ATOMS: atom_id res chain seq x y z
N MET A 1 -9.43 -17.89 7.00
CA MET A 1 -9.24 -17.94 5.53
C MET A 1 -7.99 -17.17 5.16
N ALA A 2 -7.31 -17.60 4.12
CA ALA A 2 -6.12 -16.92 3.64
C ALA A 2 -6.49 -15.59 2.96
N ALA A 3 -5.64 -14.57 3.09
CA ALA A 3 -5.84 -13.30 2.42
C ALA A 3 -5.66 -13.44 0.91
N ASP A 4 -6.45 -12.72 0.14
CA ASP A 4 -6.35 -12.67 -1.33
C ASP A 4 -5.36 -11.61 -1.78
N LYS A 5 -5.30 -10.50 -1.07
CA LYS A 5 -4.46 -9.35 -1.39
C LYS A 5 -3.61 -8.97 -0.18
N ALA A 6 -2.42 -8.48 -0.45
CA ALA A 6 -1.53 -7.93 0.57
C ALA A 6 -1.26 -6.47 0.25
N CYS A 7 -1.43 -5.61 1.25
CA CYS A 7 -1.17 -4.18 1.14
C CYS A 7 0.03 -3.83 2.00
N ALA A 8 1.05 -3.26 1.38
CA ALA A 8 2.24 -2.81 2.07
C ALA A 8 2.01 -1.41 2.64
N VAL A 9 2.19 -1.27 3.95
CA VAL A 9 2.01 0.00 4.65
C VAL A 9 3.37 0.50 5.08
N VAL A 10 3.84 1.56 4.45
CA VAL A 10 5.10 2.22 4.81
C VAL A 10 4.73 3.55 5.45
N LEU A 11 5.11 3.72 6.71
CA LEU A 11 4.76 4.90 7.48
C LEU A 11 5.97 5.81 7.67
N ARG A 12 5.72 7.10 7.73
CA ARG A 12 6.72 8.11 8.03
C ARG A 12 6.11 9.12 9.00
N ASP A 13 6.78 9.35 10.13
CA ASP A 13 6.32 10.32 11.13
C ASP A 13 7.33 11.47 11.24
N ARG A 14 6.92 12.65 10.80
CA ARG A 14 7.69 13.90 10.92
C ARG A 14 6.82 14.97 11.60
N GLY A 15 6.10 14.58 12.65
CA GLY A 15 5.10 15.39 13.32
C GLY A 15 3.69 15.13 12.79
N VAL A 16 3.59 14.64 11.57
CA VAL A 16 2.35 14.13 10.95
C VAL A 16 2.64 12.71 10.48
N LEU A 17 1.74 11.78 10.79
CA LEU A 17 1.88 10.40 10.36
C LEU A 17 1.44 10.29 8.90
N ASP A 18 2.40 9.99 8.02
CA ASP A 18 2.17 9.83 6.58
C ASP A 18 2.24 8.36 6.19
N ILE A 19 1.48 7.99 5.18
CA ILE A 19 1.54 6.68 4.54
C ILE A 19 2.00 6.83 3.10
N LEU A 20 2.87 5.92 2.66
CA LEU A 20 3.34 5.92 1.28
C LEU A 20 2.19 5.53 0.33
N ALA A 21 2.02 6.33 -0.71
CA ALA A 21 0.99 6.15 -1.73
C ALA A 21 1.57 6.49 -3.10
N PHE A 22 0.83 6.20 -4.16
CA PHE A 22 1.27 6.56 -5.50
C PHE A 22 0.11 6.92 -6.40
N GLU A 23 0.41 7.67 -7.45
CA GLU A 23 -0.51 7.98 -8.52
C GLU A 23 -0.27 7.01 -9.68
N HIS A 24 -1.29 6.22 -9.99
CA HIS A 24 -1.33 5.39 -11.21
C HIS A 24 -1.86 6.26 -12.33
N PRO A 25 -1.21 6.30 -13.50
CA PRO A 25 -1.63 7.22 -14.58
C PRO A 25 -3.04 6.98 -15.10
N LEU A 26 -3.57 5.76 -14.92
CA LEU A 26 -4.89 5.38 -15.42
C LEU A 26 -5.92 5.09 -14.34
N ALA A 27 -5.49 4.89 -13.09
CA ALA A 27 -6.38 4.35 -12.05
C ALA A 27 -6.42 5.19 -10.76
N GLY A 28 -5.80 6.35 -10.76
CA GLY A 28 -5.87 7.28 -9.63
C GLY A 28 -4.89 6.97 -8.50
N LEU A 29 -5.14 7.55 -7.33
CA LEU A 29 -4.26 7.42 -6.18
C LEU A 29 -4.52 6.09 -5.46
N GLN A 30 -3.45 5.42 -5.07
CA GLN A 30 -3.49 4.06 -4.53
C GLN A 30 -2.42 3.83 -3.46
N LEU A 31 -2.63 2.79 -2.67
CA LEU A 31 -1.58 2.19 -1.83
C LEU A 31 -0.94 1.02 -2.59
N VAL A 32 0.26 0.63 -2.19
CA VAL A 32 0.94 -0.54 -2.77
C VAL A 32 0.18 -1.80 -2.35
N LYS A 33 -0.31 -2.56 -3.33
CA LYS A 33 -1.12 -3.75 -3.09
C LYS A 33 -0.96 -4.73 -4.24
N GLY A 34 -1.01 -6.01 -3.93
CA GLY A 34 -1.02 -7.04 -4.96
C GLY A 34 -1.55 -8.37 -4.44
N SER A 35 -1.65 -9.33 -5.33
CA SER A 35 -2.18 -10.65 -5.01
C SER A 35 -1.19 -11.47 -4.18
N VAL A 36 -1.71 -12.21 -3.21
CA VAL A 36 -0.95 -13.21 -2.48
C VAL A 36 -0.88 -14.46 -3.35
N GLU A 37 0.33 -14.91 -3.66
CA GLU A 37 0.54 -16.08 -4.52
C GLU A 37 0.45 -17.38 -3.72
N PRO A 38 0.16 -18.52 -4.39
CA PRO A 38 0.11 -19.82 -3.70
C PRO A 38 1.42 -20.09 -2.94
N GLY A 39 1.30 -20.48 -1.68
CA GLY A 39 2.45 -20.78 -0.83
C GLY A 39 3.17 -19.56 -0.26
N GLU A 40 2.73 -18.35 -0.61
CA GLU A 40 3.32 -17.11 -0.14
C GLU A 40 2.54 -16.60 1.09
N SER A 41 3.26 -16.13 2.12
CA SER A 41 2.59 -15.43 3.22
C SER A 41 2.18 -14.04 2.76
N SER A 42 1.16 -13.46 3.41
CA SER A 42 0.73 -12.10 3.07
C SER A 42 1.81 -11.06 3.36
N GLY A 43 2.62 -11.28 4.41
CA GLY A 43 3.76 -10.39 4.69
C GLY A 43 4.82 -10.43 3.59
N ALA A 44 5.14 -11.62 3.08
CA ALA A 44 6.09 -11.77 1.97
C ALA A 44 5.53 -11.15 0.69
N ALA A 45 4.22 -11.31 0.44
CA ALA A 45 3.57 -10.69 -0.71
C ALA A 45 3.65 -9.17 -0.66
N ALA A 46 3.41 -8.57 0.52
CA ALA A 46 3.51 -7.12 0.70
C ALA A 46 4.93 -6.62 0.38
N VAL A 47 5.96 -7.32 0.87
CA VAL A 47 7.36 -6.96 0.61
C VAL A 47 7.69 -7.09 -0.88
N ARG A 48 7.23 -8.16 -1.53
CA ARG A 48 7.45 -8.39 -2.96
C ARG A 48 6.79 -7.30 -3.80
N GLU A 49 5.53 -6.97 -3.50
CA GLU A 49 4.80 -5.93 -4.23
C GLU A 49 5.46 -4.56 -4.06
N LEU A 50 5.98 -4.28 -2.88
CA LEU A 50 6.68 -3.01 -2.62
C LEU A 50 7.94 -2.90 -3.49
N MET A 51 8.66 -4.00 -3.69
CA MET A 51 9.81 -4.02 -4.60
C MET A 51 9.38 -3.84 -6.05
N GLU A 52 8.33 -4.54 -6.47
CA GLU A 52 7.86 -4.49 -7.85
C GLU A 52 7.28 -3.12 -8.22
N GLU A 53 6.44 -2.55 -7.36
CA GLU A 53 5.72 -1.32 -7.66
C GLU A 53 6.49 -0.05 -7.31
N ALA A 54 7.30 -0.07 -6.26
CA ALA A 54 8.00 1.12 -5.75
C ALA A 54 9.52 1.05 -5.87
N GLY A 55 10.09 -0.12 -6.16
CA GLY A 55 11.53 -0.31 -6.21
C GLY A 55 12.20 -0.26 -4.85
N ILE A 56 11.46 -0.52 -3.77
CA ILE A 56 11.94 -0.40 -2.40
C ILE A 56 12.17 -1.78 -1.81
N GLN A 57 13.32 -1.96 -1.16
CA GLN A 57 13.62 -3.15 -0.38
C GLN A 57 13.18 -2.92 1.07
N ALA A 58 12.36 -3.82 1.59
CA ALA A 58 11.76 -3.68 2.91
C ALA A 58 11.62 -5.03 3.61
N THR A 59 11.30 -4.99 4.90
CA THR A 59 10.94 -6.18 5.68
C THR A 59 9.57 -5.96 6.30
N ALA A 60 8.78 -7.04 6.38
CA ALA A 60 7.50 -7.00 7.06
C ALA A 60 7.75 -6.85 8.57
N LYS A 61 7.18 -5.82 9.17
CA LYS A 61 7.42 -5.46 10.57
C LYS A 61 6.26 -5.86 11.47
N ARG A 62 5.02 -5.58 11.04
CA ARG A 62 3.85 -5.78 11.89
C ARG A 62 2.62 -6.05 11.04
N ASN A 63 1.84 -7.08 11.42
CA ASN A 63 0.54 -7.35 10.82
C ASN A 63 -0.47 -6.38 11.43
N LEU A 64 -1.10 -5.57 10.59
CA LEU A 64 -2.08 -4.56 11.00
C LEU A 64 -3.52 -5.09 10.94
N GLY A 65 -3.71 -6.32 10.50
CA GLY A 65 -5.02 -6.95 10.44
C GLY A 65 -5.51 -7.20 9.04
N GLU A 66 -6.68 -7.82 8.98
CA GLU A 66 -7.34 -8.16 7.73
C GLU A 66 -8.64 -7.38 7.59
N TRP A 67 -8.96 -7.04 6.36
CA TRP A 67 -10.17 -6.31 6.01
C TRP A 67 -10.86 -7.02 4.84
N HIS A 68 -12.16 -7.24 4.98
CA HIS A 68 -12.97 -7.85 3.94
C HIS A 68 -13.60 -6.74 3.09
N SER A 69 -13.16 -6.62 1.85
CA SER A 69 -13.72 -5.63 0.94
C SER A 69 -15.11 -6.04 0.52
N THR A 70 -16.10 -5.18 0.76
CA THR A 70 -17.47 -5.40 0.28
C THR A 70 -17.60 -5.10 -1.21
N ILE A 71 -16.62 -4.40 -1.80
CA ILE A 71 -16.63 -4.04 -3.22
C ILE A 71 -16.22 -5.22 -4.09
N THR A 72 -15.13 -5.91 -3.71
CA THR A 72 -14.58 -7.00 -4.51
C THR A 72 -14.83 -8.38 -3.91
N GLY A 73 -15.17 -8.45 -2.63
CA GLY A 73 -15.27 -9.70 -1.88
C GLY A 73 -13.91 -10.28 -1.47
N HIS A 74 -12.80 -9.60 -1.78
CA HIS A 74 -11.47 -10.05 -1.42
C HIS A 74 -11.13 -9.72 0.03
N ILE A 75 -10.31 -10.59 0.63
CA ILE A 75 -9.72 -10.35 1.95
C ILE A 75 -8.36 -9.71 1.73
N TRP A 76 -8.16 -8.53 2.33
CA TRP A 76 -6.90 -7.78 2.29
C TRP A 76 -6.17 -7.94 3.62
N ALA A 77 -4.90 -8.29 3.56
CA ALA A 77 -4.02 -8.27 4.74
C ALA A 77 -3.12 -7.04 4.64
N PHE A 78 -3.06 -6.26 5.72
CA PHE A 78 -2.22 -5.05 5.79
C PHE A 78 -0.98 -5.35 6.62
N HIS A 79 0.19 -5.09 6.04
CA HIS A 79 1.45 -5.29 6.74
C HIS A 79 2.26 -4.00 6.73
N GLU A 80 2.58 -3.52 7.94
CA GLU A 80 3.55 -2.43 8.06
C GLU A 80 4.91 -2.97 7.68
N CYS A 81 5.56 -2.28 6.73
CA CYS A 81 6.87 -2.66 6.23
C CYS A 81 7.89 -1.62 6.66
N GLU A 82 9.06 -2.11 7.11
CA GLU A 82 10.16 -1.25 7.50
C GLU A 82 11.15 -1.13 6.36
N VAL A 83 11.55 0.11 6.07
CA VAL A 83 12.52 0.44 5.03
C VAL A 83 13.77 0.98 5.72
N ALA A 84 14.95 0.40 5.43
CA ALA A 84 16.19 0.79 6.09
C ALA A 84 16.72 2.14 5.62
N GLN A 85 16.51 2.49 4.34
CA GLN A 85 16.96 3.76 3.78
C GLN A 85 15.95 4.88 3.98
N ASP A 86 16.42 6.12 4.01
CA ASP A 86 15.53 7.27 3.96
C ASP A 86 14.94 7.40 2.56
N LEU A 87 13.63 7.51 2.49
CA LEU A 87 12.93 7.66 1.22
C LEU A 87 12.76 9.14 0.89
N PRO A 88 12.83 9.51 -0.41
CA PRO A 88 12.56 10.89 -0.83
C PRO A 88 11.12 11.29 -0.54
N ASP A 89 10.83 12.59 -0.61
CA ASP A 89 9.46 13.10 -0.49
C ASP A 89 8.59 12.69 -1.68
N SER A 90 9.20 12.46 -2.84
CA SER A 90 8.51 11.95 -4.02
C SER A 90 9.51 11.32 -4.99
N TRP A 91 9.04 10.37 -5.78
CA TRP A 91 9.83 9.78 -6.87
C TRP A 91 8.89 9.09 -7.85
N VAL A 92 9.45 8.71 -8.99
CA VAL A 92 8.75 7.93 -10.01
C VAL A 92 9.44 6.58 -10.15
N HIS A 93 8.65 5.51 -10.15
CA HIS A 93 9.16 4.16 -10.41
C HIS A 93 8.38 3.56 -11.57
N PHE A 94 9.10 3.02 -12.56
CA PHE A 94 8.48 2.29 -13.65
C PHE A 94 8.19 0.86 -13.18
N ALA A 95 6.91 0.51 -13.11
CA ALA A 95 6.46 -0.84 -12.77
C ALA A 95 6.04 -1.56 -14.05
N GLU A 96 6.50 -2.81 -14.21
CA GLU A 96 6.25 -3.58 -15.44
C GLU A 96 4.84 -4.17 -15.52
N ASP A 97 4.09 -4.17 -14.41
CA ASP A 97 2.73 -4.71 -14.36
C ASP A 97 1.81 -4.00 -15.36
N ASP A 98 0.86 -4.75 -15.90
CA ASP A 98 -0.17 -4.27 -16.83
C ASP A 98 0.40 -3.54 -18.06
N GLY A 99 1.54 -4.00 -18.56
CA GLY A 99 2.17 -3.43 -19.76
C GLY A 99 3.13 -2.29 -19.46
N GLY A 100 3.35 -1.97 -18.20
CA GLY A 100 4.32 -0.98 -17.75
C GLY A 100 3.73 0.41 -17.59
N HIS A 101 3.94 0.99 -16.43
CA HIS A 101 3.46 2.34 -16.10
C HIS A 101 4.43 3.03 -15.15
N ASP A 102 4.50 4.35 -15.26
CA ASP A 102 5.20 5.19 -14.29
C ASP A 102 4.29 5.46 -13.10
N PHE A 103 4.68 4.96 -11.93
CA PHE A 103 3.97 5.22 -10.68
C PHE A 103 4.66 6.39 -9.96
N ARG A 104 3.88 7.43 -9.63
CA ARG A 104 4.39 8.63 -8.96
C ARG A 104 4.13 8.51 -7.46
N PHE A 105 5.19 8.28 -6.69
CA PHE A 105 5.09 8.08 -5.24
C PHE A 105 5.08 9.41 -4.49
N PHE A 106 4.29 9.44 -3.42
CA PHE A 106 4.14 10.58 -2.54
C PHE A 106 3.73 10.10 -1.14
N TRP A 107 3.67 11.03 -0.20
CA TRP A 107 3.27 10.72 1.17
C TRP A 107 1.90 11.34 1.43
N HIS A 108 0.96 10.51 1.86
CA HIS A 108 -0.40 10.94 2.18
C HIS A 108 -0.53 11.04 3.71
N PRO A 109 -0.99 12.21 4.25
CA PRO A 109 -1.28 12.29 5.69
C PRO A 109 -2.39 11.30 6.05
N LEU A 110 -2.05 10.28 6.83
CA LEU A 110 -2.95 9.15 7.07
C LEU A 110 -4.31 9.58 7.63
N MET A 111 -4.30 10.56 8.51
CA MET A 111 -5.53 11.01 9.19
C MET A 111 -6.36 12.00 8.38
N SER A 112 -5.89 12.42 7.21
CA SER A 112 -6.64 13.28 6.31
C SER A 112 -7.60 12.49 5.45
N GLU A 113 -8.78 13.04 5.17
CA GLU A 113 -9.72 12.43 4.25
C GLU A 113 -9.12 12.37 2.84
N PRO A 114 -9.21 11.20 2.18
CA PRO A 114 -8.75 11.09 0.80
C PRO A 114 -9.65 11.87 -0.15
N SER A 115 -9.03 12.53 -1.13
CA SER A 115 -9.77 13.26 -2.17
C SER A 115 -10.44 12.30 -3.15
N ASP A 116 -11.24 12.85 -4.06
CA ASP A 116 -11.90 12.07 -5.11
C ASP A 116 -10.92 11.51 -6.15
N ARG A 117 -9.66 11.93 -6.13
CA ARG A 117 -8.60 11.33 -6.96
C ARG A 117 -8.25 9.92 -6.53
N TRP A 118 -8.57 9.54 -5.29
CA TRP A 118 -8.35 8.18 -4.80
C TRP A 118 -9.37 7.22 -5.39
N HIS A 119 -8.88 6.07 -5.88
CA HIS A 119 -9.75 4.96 -6.23
C HIS A 119 -10.56 4.57 -5.00
N HIS A 120 -11.87 4.38 -5.15
CA HIS A 120 -12.79 4.26 -4.00
C HIS A 120 -12.47 3.08 -3.08
N ILE A 121 -11.92 1.98 -3.59
CA ILE A 121 -11.54 0.84 -2.74
C ILE A 121 -10.43 1.24 -1.76
N PHE A 122 -9.53 2.14 -2.18
CA PHE A 122 -8.46 2.62 -1.30
C PHE A 122 -8.95 3.65 -0.28
N LYS A 123 -10.06 4.33 -0.55
CA LYS A 123 -10.69 5.16 0.49
C LYS A 123 -11.14 4.29 1.65
N ASP A 124 -11.74 3.14 1.36
CA ASP A 124 -12.18 2.18 2.37
C ASP A 124 -10.98 1.56 3.10
N ALA A 125 -9.94 1.21 2.36
CA ALA A 125 -8.70 0.69 2.95
C ALA A 125 -8.06 1.70 3.90
N LEU A 126 -8.01 2.98 3.51
CA LEU A 126 -7.49 4.05 4.37
C LEU A 126 -8.35 4.23 5.63
N SER A 127 -9.66 4.09 5.50
CA SER A 127 -10.56 4.14 6.66
C SER A 127 -10.24 3.04 7.66
N PHE A 128 -10.01 1.81 7.18
CA PHE A 128 -9.59 0.70 8.02
C PHE A 128 -8.26 1.00 8.73
N LEU A 129 -7.29 1.52 7.99
CA LEU A 129 -5.96 1.84 8.54
C LEU A 129 -6.03 2.97 9.56
N ARG A 130 -6.83 4.00 9.32
CA ARG A 130 -7.02 5.09 10.30
C ARG A 130 -7.54 4.55 11.62
N ALA A 131 -8.49 3.63 11.58
CA ALA A 131 -9.02 3.00 12.78
C ALA A 131 -7.98 2.11 13.47
N SER A 132 -7.17 1.40 12.70
CA SER A 132 -6.16 0.47 13.23
C SER A 132 -4.95 1.19 13.83
N LEU A 133 -4.61 2.36 13.31
CA LEU A 133 -3.41 3.10 13.69
C LEU A 133 -3.69 4.34 14.54
N ALA A 134 -4.95 4.56 14.87
CA ALA A 134 -5.35 5.69 15.72
C ALA A 134 -4.89 5.50 17.17
#